data_0316a0a96e1c9b7a9e90856ef54f6574
#
_entry.id   0316a0a96e1c9b7a9e90856ef54f6574
#
_cell.length_a   1.000
_cell.length_b   1.000
_cell.length_c   1.000
_cell.angle_alpha   90.00
_cell.angle_beta   90.00
_cell.angle_gamma   90.00
#
_symmetry.space_group_name_H-M   'P 1'
#
loop_
_entity.id
_entity.type
_entity.pdbx_description
1 polymer ?
#
loop_
_entity_poly.entity_id
_entity_poly.type
_entity_poly.pdbx_seq_one_letter_code
_entity_poly.pdbx_strand_id
1 'polypeptide(L)'
;MENRLYAFDWKYIGDMELGRPNLGKTARLEIYRLFQYTLRDVLETEYGTEQSDRLLYKAGFLAGTEFCKRYVGECASFSDFVAKVQAALEEMNVGILHVERADMDKLEFTLTVAEDLDCSGLPDLGHVVCTYDDGCISCLFKSFTGKSFEAKEVDCWCTGDRTCRFEVKPATE
;
A
#
# COMPACT_ATOMS: atom_id res chain seq x y z
N MET A 1 10.34 -21.73 15.85
CA MET A 1 9.32 -21.10 14.96
C MET A 1 8.00 -21.21 15.69
N GLU A 2 7.43 -20.08 16.09
CA GLU A 2 6.10 -20.08 16.71
C GLU A 2 5.08 -20.68 15.74
N ASN A 3 4.21 -21.50 16.29
CA ASN A 3 3.20 -22.24 15.54
C ASN A 3 2.09 -21.28 15.12
N ARG A 4 2.28 -20.56 13.98
CA ARG A 4 1.24 -19.66 13.44
C ARG A 4 0.09 -20.50 12.88
N LEU A 5 -1.12 -20.27 13.37
CA LEU A 5 -2.35 -20.85 12.81
C LEU A 5 -2.73 -20.22 11.46
N TYR A 6 -2.32 -18.97 11.24
CA TYR A 6 -2.68 -18.21 10.05
C TYR A 6 -1.43 -17.70 9.32
N ALA A 7 -1.39 -17.92 8.03
CA ALA A 7 -0.52 -17.24 7.08
C ALA A 7 -1.38 -16.83 5.89
N PHE A 8 -1.17 -15.62 5.36
CA PHE A 8 -1.97 -15.15 4.23
C PHE A 8 -1.86 -16.12 3.03
N ASP A 9 -3.01 -16.39 2.42
CA ASP A 9 -3.15 -17.17 1.19
C ASP A 9 -4.39 -16.63 0.47
N TRP A 10 -4.36 -16.56 -0.87
CA TRP A 10 -5.46 -16.06 -1.68
C TRP A 10 -6.79 -16.81 -1.49
N LYS A 11 -6.74 -18.05 -1.00
CA LYS A 11 -7.96 -18.79 -0.62
C LYS A 11 -8.81 -18.08 0.43
N TYR A 12 -8.19 -17.22 1.27
CA TYR A 12 -8.89 -16.44 2.30
C TYR A 12 -9.67 -15.25 1.73
N ILE A 13 -9.39 -14.86 0.48
CA ILE A 13 -10.26 -13.92 -0.24
C ILE A 13 -11.57 -14.60 -0.62
N GLY A 14 -11.55 -15.93 -0.84
CA GLY A 14 -12.72 -16.75 -1.08
C GLY A 14 -13.32 -16.57 -2.48
N ASP A 15 -14.39 -17.32 -2.71
CA ASP A 15 -15.25 -17.16 -3.88
C ASP A 15 -16.38 -16.19 -3.55
N MET A 16 -16.18 -14.93 -3.94
CA MET A 16 -17.15 -13.86 -3.65
C MET A 16 -18.42 -13.97 -4.50
N GLU A 17 -18.37 -14.61 -5.66
CA GLU A 17 -19.57 -14.82 -6.50
C GLU A 17 -20.48 -15.84 -5.85
N LEU A 18 -19.90 -16.94 -5.35
CA LEU A 18 -20.64 -17.93 -4.62
C LEU A 18 -21.13 -17.43 -3.26
N GLY A 19 -20.26 -16.75 -2.51
CA GLY A 19 -20.53 -16.33 -1.13
C GLY A 19 -21.38 -15.06 -1.01
N ARG A 20 -21.38 -14.21 -2.04
CA ARG A 20 -22.10 -12.92 -2.06
C ARG A 20 -22.92 -12.68 -3.33
N PRO A 21 -23.81 -13.62 -3.71
CA PRO A 21 -24.52 -13.54 -4.99
C PRO A 21 -25.43 -12.31 -5.14
N ASN A 22 -25.88 -11.71 -4.02
CA ASN A 22 -26.78 -10.55 -4.05
C ASN A 22 -26.09 -9.21 -3.82
N LEU A 23 -24.91 -9.20 -3.15
CA LEU A 23 -24.20 -7.97 -2.77
C LEU A 23 -22.97 -7.72 -3.62
N GLY A 24 -22.49 -8.74 -4.36
CA GLY A 24 -21.33 -8.63 -5.25
C GLY A 24 -20.00 -8.51 -4.53
N LYS A 25 -18.96 -8.10 -5.27
CA LYS A 25 -17.56 -8.07 -4.84
C LYS A 25 -17.13 -6.79 -4.18
N THR A 26 -17.92 -5.72 -4.28
CA THR A 26 -17.56 -4.38 -3.78
C THR A 26 -18.14 -4.13 -2.40
N ALA A 27 -17.45 -3.29 -1.64
CA ALA A 27 -17.93 -2.71 -0.40
C ALA A 27 -17.77 -1.19 -0.46
N ARG A 28 -18.48 -0.46 0.40
CA ARG A 28 -18.32 0.99 0.51
C ARG A 28 -17.00 1.31 1.20
N LEU A 29 -16.36 2.40 0.77
CA LEU A 29 -15.09 2.88 1.33
C LEU A 29 -15.13 3.04 2.85
N GLU A 30 -16.26 3.48 3.41
CA GLU A 30 -16.40 3.68 4.85
C GLU A 30 -16.19 2.39 5.64
N ILE A 31 -16.54 1.23 5.08
CA ILE A 31 -16.35 -0.07 5.76
C ILE A 31 -14.87 -0.44 5.81
N TYR A 32 -14.13 -0.17 4.72
CA TYR A 32 -12.69 -0.36 4.69
C TYR A 32 -11.99 0.53 5.73
N ARG A 33 -12.29 1.83 5.72
CA ARG A 33 -11.69 2.80 6.66
C ARG A 33 -12.09 2.53 8.12
N LEU A 34 -13.33 2.12 8.36
CA LEU A 34 -13.75 1.73 9.70
C LEU A 34 -12.89 0.57 10.21
N PHE A 35 -12.65 -0.46 9.41
CA PHE A 35 -11.77 -1.57 9.77
C PHE A 35 -10.33 -1.10 9.97
N GLN A 36 -9.77 -0.35 9.04
CA GLN A 36 -8.40 0.13 9.07
C GLN A 36 -8.11 0.96 10.32
N TYR A 37 -8.94 1.97 10.58
CA TYR A 37 -8.70 2.91 11.68
C TYR A 37 -9.02 2.34 13.05
N THR A 38 -10.04 1.49 13.18
CA THR A 38 -10.29 0.79 14.45
C THR A 38 -9.22 -0.24 14.77
N LEU A 39 -8.67 -0.92 13.74
CA LEU A 39 -7.53 -1.81 13.93
C LEU A 39 -6.28 -1.02 14.36
N ARG A 40 -6.01 0.13 13.72
CA ARG A 40 -4.91 1.01 14.10
C ARG A 40 -5.03 1.48 15.55
N ASP A 41 -6.21 1.95 15.97
CA ASP A 41 -6.47 2.41 17.35
C ASP A 41 -6.17 1.32 18.38
N VAL A 42 -6.63 0.09 18.13
CA VAL A 42 -6.33 -1.05 18.99
C VAL A 42 -4.83 -1.35 19.03
N LEU A 43 -4.16 -1.38 17.88
CA LEU A 43 -2.72 -1.64 17.81
C LEU A 43 -1.93 -0.56 18.56
N GLU A 44 -2.28 0.71 18.42
CA GLU A 44 -1.59 1.80 19.12
C GLU A 44 -1.87 1.76 20.63
N THR A 45 -3.07 1.39 21.03
CA THR A 45 -3.40 1.20 22.46
C THR A 45 -2.58 0.08 23.09
N GLU A 46 -2.38 -1.04 22.39
CA GLU A 46 -1.68 -2.22 22.92
C GLU A 46 -0.15 -2.12 22.81
N TYR A 47 0.36 -1.51 21.74
CA TYR A 47 1.78 -1.58 21.38
C TYR A 47 2.47 -0.23 21.22
N GLY A 48 1.72 0.88 21.24
CA GLY A 48 2.21 2.22 20.94
C GLY A 48 2.38 2.46 19.42
N THR A 49 2.51 3.73 19.04
CA THR A 49 2.53 4.19 17.63
C THR A 49 3.66 3.56 16.83
N GLU A 50 4.91 3.60 17.33
CA GLU A 50 6.08 3.08 16.61
C GLU A 50 5.95 1.59 16.25
N GLN A 51 5.50 0.78 17.19
CA GLN A 51 5.32 -0.65 16.95
C GLN A 51 4.14 -0.92 16.00
N SER A 52 3.07 -0.13 16.11
CA SER A 52 1.91 -0.22 15.23
C SER A 52 2.27 0.14 13.80
N ASP A 53 3.02 1.22 13.58
CA ASP A 53 3.55 1.60 12.28
C ASP A 53 4.41 0.49 11.68
N ARG A 54 5.29 -0.11 12.48
CA ARG A 54 6.11 -1.25 12.03
C ARG A 54 5.26 -2.46 11.62
N LEU A 55 4.16 -2.74 12.31
CA LEU A 55 3.26 -3.83 11.98
C LEU A 55 2.46 -3.53 10.71
N LEU A 56 1.95 -2.31 10.56
CA LEU A 56 1.24 -1.85 9.36
C LEU A 56 2.14 -1.85 8.14
N TYR A 57 3.37 -1.33 8.26
CA TYR A 57 4.37 -1.42 7.20
C TYR A 57 4.61 -2.86 6.74
N LYS A 58 4.79 -3.80 7.68
CA LYS A 58 4.97 -5.21 7.34
C LYS A 58 3.75 -5.83 6.67
N ALA A 59 2.55 -5.44 7.09
CA ALA A 59 1.32 -5.88 6.45
C ALA A 59 1.22 -5.34 5.02
N GLY A 60 1.53 -4.06 4.80
CA GLY A 60 1.62 -3.44 3.47
C GLY A 60 2.66 -4.11 2.59
N PHE A 61 3.85 -4.41 3.13
CA PHE A 61 4.89 -5.12 2.39
C PHE A 61 4.45 -6.52 1.94
N LEU A 62 3.74 -7.25 2.80
CA LEU A 62 3.14 -8.53 2.44
C LEU A 62 2.08 -8.36 1.34
N ALA A 63 1.20 -7.37 1.49
CA ALA A 63 0.17 -7.08 0.48
C ALA A 63 0.78 -6.71 -0.87
N GLY A 64 1.81 -5.85 -0.90
CA GLY A 64 2.56 -5.49 -2.11
C GLY A 64 3.21 -6.71 -2.78
N THR A 65 3.72 -7.66 -1.98
CA THR A 65 4.26 -8.93 -2.50
C THR A 65 3.18 -9.72 -3.26
N GLU A 66 2.03 -9.89 -2.65
CA GLU A 66 0.94 -10.65 -3.23
C GLU A 66 0.28 -9.92 -4.40
N PHE A 67 0.19 -8.58 -4.30
CA PHE A 67 -0.27 -7.73 -5.39
C PHE A 67 0.61 -7.86 -6.64
N CYS A 68 1.94 -7.76 -6.47
CA CYS A 68 2.87 -7.93 -7.59
C CYS A 68 2.72 -9.27 -8.28
N LYS A 69 2.66 -10.35 -7.51
CA LYS A 69 2.51 -11.71 -8.07
C LYS A 69 1.24 -11.86 -8.90
N ARG A 70 0.15 -11.22 -8.47
CA ARG A 70 -1.18 -11.45 -9.07
C ARG A 70 -1.51 -10.47 -10.19
N TYR A 71 -1.13 -9.19 -10.06
CA TYR A 71 -1.61 -8.12 -10.92
C TYR A 71 -0.53 -7.46 -11.77
N VAL A 72 0.73 -7.51 -11.35
CA VAL A 72 1.84 -6.87 -12.06
C VAL A 72 2.64 -7.89 -12.88
N GLY A 73 3.05 -8.99 -12.27
CA GLY A 73 3.84 -10.05 -12.91
C GLY A 73 5.21 -9.56 -13.41
N GLU A 74 5.73 -10.20 -14.45
CA GLU A 74 6.99 -9.81 -15.08
C GLU A 74 6.84 -8.52 -15.87
N CYS A 75 7.82 -7.63 -15.80
CA CYS A 75 7.84 -6.34 -16.47
C CYS A 75 9.06 -6.22 -17.38
N ALA A 76 8.85 -5.78 -18.62
CA ALA A 76 9.92 -5.62 -19.60
C ALA A 76 10.76 -4.35 -19.37
N SER A 77 10.21 -3.34 -18.69
CA SER A 77 10.85 -2.05 -18.43
C SER A 77 10.21 -1.36 -17.22
N PHE A 78 10.83 -0.28 -16.75
CA PHE A 78 10.25 0.58 -15.71
C PHE A 78 8.89 1.17 -16.15
N SER A 79 8.78 1.61 -17.40
CA SER A 79 7.51 2.14 -17.92
C SER A 79 6.41 1.07 -17.97
N ASP A 80 6.74 -0.17 -18.30
CA ASP A 80 5.78 -1.29 -18.26
C ASP A 80 5.36 -1.60 -16.82
N PHE A 81 6.30 -1.62 -15.90
CA PHE A 81 6.02 -1.77 -14.47
C PHE A 81 5.06 -0.70 -13.96
N VAL A 82 5.38 0.58 -14.21
CA VAL A 82 4.54 1.71 -13.78
C VAL A 82 3.13 1.61 -14.37
N ALA A 83 3.03 1.35 -15.68
CA ALA A 83 1.73 1.24 -16.34
C ALA A 83 0.86 0.12 -15.78
N LYS A 84 1.44 -1.04 -15.47
CA LYS A 84 0.71 -2.16 -14.85
C LYS A 84 0.25 -1.85 -13.43
N VAL A 85 1.11 -1.21 -12.63
CA VAL A 85 0.76 -0.80 -11.26
C VAL A 85 -0.37 0.23 -11.31
N GLN A 86 -0.26 1.27 -12.14
CA GLN A 86 -1.30 2.29 -12.32
C GLN A 86 -2.65 1.66 -12.68
N ALA A 87 -2.67 0.84 -13.74
CA ALA A 87 -3.90 0.19 -14.20
C ALA A 87 -4.55 -0.67 -13.10
N ALA A 88 -3.75 -1.42 -12.35
CA ALA A 88 -4.27 -2.27 -11.28
C ALA A 88 -4.80 -1.47 -10.09
N LEU A 89 -4.14 -0.38 -9.68
CA LEU A 89 -4.60 0.47 -8.60
C LEU A 89 -5.91 1.19 -8.96
N GLU A 90 -6.02 1.70 -10.20
CA GLU A 90 -7.24 2.35 -10.70
C GLU A 90 -8.39 1.35 -10.82
N GLU A 91 -8.16 0.15 -11.38
CA GLU A 91 -9.19 -0.89 -11.49
C GLU A 91 -9.76 -1.30 -10.13
N MET A 92 -8.91 -1.32 -9.11
CA MET A 92 -9.30 -1.67 -7.74
C MET A 92 -9.80 -0.49 -6.92
N ASN A 93 -9.85 0.72 -7.48
CA ASN A 93 -10.21 1.96 -6.78
C ASN A 93 -9.34 2.21 -5.53
N VAL A 94 -8.05 1.95 -5.63
CA VAL A 94 -7.08 2.18 -4.53
C VAL A 94 -6.55 3.61 -4.60
N GLY A 95 -6.22 4.11 -5.80
CA GLY A 95 -5.72 5.46 -6.00
C GLY A 95 -5.13 5.66 -7.39
N ILE A 96 -4.78 6.90 -7.69
CA ILE A 96 -4.21 7.32 -8.99
C ILE A 96 -2.73 7.60 -8.78
N LEU A 97 -1.89 6.64 -9.18
CA LEU A 97 -0.43 6.73 -9.04
C LEU A 97 0.17 7.59 -10.15
N HIS A 98 1.07 8.48 -9.78
CA HIS A 98 1.95 9.19 -10.72
C HIS A 98 3.42 9.07 -10.29
N VAL A 99 4.32 9.02 -11.27
CA VAL A 99 5.76 9.12 -11.05
C VAL A 99 6.17 10.56 -11.32
N GLU A 100 6.49 11.32 -10.27
CA GLU A 100 6.99 12.70 -10.41
C GLU A 100 8.46 12.74 -10.82
N ARG A 101 9.25 11.83 -10.26
CA ARG A 101 10.69 11.72 -10.52
C ARG A 101 11.12 10.26 -10.56
N ALA A 102 12.01 9.94 -11.49
CA ALA A 102 12.68 8.65 -11.56
C ALA A 102 14.15 8.85 -11.92
N ASP A 103 15.06 8.45 -11.04
CA ASP A 103 16.50 8.38 -11.29
C ASP A 103 16.88 6.89 -11.31
N MET A 104 17.00 6.36 -12.51
CA MET A 104 17.32 4.93 -12.72
C MET A 104 18.75 4.57 -12.36
N ASP A 105 19.67 5.53 -12.36
CA ASP A 105 21.07 5.30 -12.04
C ASP A 105 21.25 5.17 -10.52
N LYS A 106 20.58 6.03 -9.76
CA LYS A 106 20.57 6.00 -8.30
C LYS A 106 19.52 5.08 -7.70
N LEU A 107 18.53 4.69 -8.50
CA LEU A 107 17.32 4.00 -8.08
C LEU A 107 16.51 4.80 -7.02
N GLU A 108 16.41 6.11 -7.24
CA GLU A 108 15.63 7.02 -6.41
C GLU A 108 14.39 7.49 -7.18
N PHE A 109 13.24 7.44 -6.51
CA PHE A 109 11.96 7.76 -7.14
C PHE A 109 11.14 8.66 -6.21
N THR A 110 10.33 9.52 -6.82
CA THR A 110 9.27 10.26 -6.12
C THR A 110 7.95 9.93 -6.79
N LEU A 111 7.01 9.46 -6.00
CA LEU A 111 5.68 9.06 -6.45
C LEU A 111 4.62 9.89 -5.75
N THR A 112 3.50 10.12 -6.43
CA THR A 112 2.28 10.62 -5.78
C THR A 112 1.13 9.66 -6.02
N VAL A 113 0.22 9.60 -5.04
CA VAL A 113 -1.05 8.88 -5.13
C VAL A 113 -2.15 9.89 -4.83
N ALA A 114 -2.93 10.22 -5.85
CA ALA A 114 -4.14 11.01 -5.70
C ALA A 114 -5.35 10.10 -5.46
N GLU A 115 -6.39 10.64 -4.83
CA GLU A 115 -7.61 9.89 -4.46
C GLU A 115 -7.33 8.61 -3.67
N ASP A 116 -6.28 8.66 -2.85
CA ASP A 116 -5.80 7.55 -2.05
C ASP A 116 -6.90 6.95 -1.16
N LEU A 117 -7.00 5.62 -1.18
CA LEU A 117 -8.01 4.84 -0.47
C LEU A 117 -7.96 5.09 1.04
N ASP A 118 -6.75 5.21 1.58
CA ASP A 118 -6.52 5.27 3.02
C ASP A 118 -6.88 6.62 3.61
N CYS A 119 -6.50 7.73 2.96
CA CYS A 119 -6.52 9.01 3.62
C CYS A 119 -7.23 10.15 2.87
N SER A 120 -7.51 10.04 1.56
CA SER A 120 -8.11 11.16 0.83
C SER A 120 -9.47 11.60 1.39
N GLY A 121 -9.58 12.88 1.75
CA GLY A 121 -10.78 13.45 2.37
C GLY A 121 -10.79 13.41 3.91
N LEU A 122 -9.77 12.88 4.55
CA LEU A 122 -9.62 13.00 6.01
C LEU A 122 -9.34 14.46 6.42
N PRO A 123 -9.62 14.84 7.66
CA PRO A 123 -9.21 16.14 8.19
C PRO A 123 -7.69 16.22 8.29
N ASP A 124 -7.15 17.43 8.39
CA ASP A 124 -5.75 17.65 8.76
C ASP A 124 -5.53 17.14 10.19
N LEU A 125 -4.66 16.15 10.31
CA LEU A 125 -4.28 15.50 11.58
C LEU A 125 -2.90 15.94 12.06
N GLY A 126 -2.15 16.69 11.21
CA GLY A 126 -0.79 17.15 11.49
C GLY A 126 0.28 16.04 11.41
N HIS A 127 -0.06 14.86 10.93
CA HIS A 127 0.88 13.75 10.72
C HIS A 127 0.43 12.84 9.58
N VAL A 128 1.38 12.14 8.97
CA VAL A 128 1.14 11.13 7.93
C VAL A 128 0.50 9.87 8.52
N VAL A 129 -0.31 9.17 7.74
CA VAL A 129 -1.05 7.99 8.20
C VAL A 129 -0.89 6.75 7.30
N CYS A 130 -0.28 6.90 6.13
CA CYS A 130 -0.24 5.86 5.09
C CYS A 130 0.96 4.90 5.24
N THR A 131 1.30 4.52 6.48
CA THR A 131 2.43 3.61 6.76
C THR A 131 2.27 2.24 6.11
N TYR A 132 1.04 1.81 5.88
CA TYR A 132 0.75 0.59 5.13
C TYR A 132 1.20 0.71 3.66
N ASP A 133 0.97 1.87 3.04
CA ASP A 133 1.38 2.16 1.66
C ASP A 133 2.90 2.26 1.54
N ASP A 134 3.60 2.80 2.54
CA ASP A 134 5.07 2.76 2.61
C ASP A 134 5.60 1.32 2.41
N GLY A 135 5.00 0.37 3.14
CA GLY A 135 5.34 -1.04 3.04
C GLY A 135 5.00 -1.63 1.66
N CYS A 136 3.82 -1.33 1.15
CA CYS A 136 3.35 -1.80 -0.14
C CYS A 136 4.27 -1.30 -1.27
N ILE A 137 4.52 0.00 -1.34
CA ILE A 137 5.38 0.64 -2.35
C ILE A 137 6.81 0.11 -2.26
N SER A 138 7.37 -0.04 -1.06
CA SER A 138 8.71 -0.64 -0.87
C SER A 138 8.79 -2.02 -1.50
N CYS A 139 7.75 -2.83 -1.35
CA CYS A 139 7.68 -4.15 -1.94
C CYS A 139 7.48 -4.13 -3.46
N LEU A 140 6.70 -3.19 -4.01
CA LEU A 140 6.54 -3.02 -5.45
C LEU A 140 7.90 -2.83 -6.12
N PHE A 141 8.72 -1.91 -5.62
CA PHE A 141 10.06 -1.65 -6.16
C PHE A 141 11.03 -2.80 -5.95
N LYS A 142 10.95 -3.48 -4.81
CA LYS A 142 11.72 -4.71 -4.59
C LYS A 142 11.36 -5.80 -5.60
N SER A 143 10.09 -5.98 -5.89
CA SER A 143 9.62 -7.00 -6.85
C SER A 143 10.09 -6.68 -8.27
N PHE A 144 10.11 -5.40 -8.67
CA PHE A 144 10.58 -4.97 -9.98
C PHE A 144 12.10 -5.08 -10.13
N THR A 145 12.88 -4.65 -9.12
CA THR A 145 14.34 -4.50 -9.25
C THR A 145 15.13 -5.67 -8.66
N GLY A 146 14.52 -6.48 -7.81
CA GLY A 146 15.20 -7.51 -7.00
C GLY A 146 15.99 -6.96 -5.80
N LYS A 147 16.10 -5.63 -5.64
CA LYS A 147 16.82 -4.98 -4.53
C LYS A 147 15.83 -4.57 -3.43
N SER A 148 16.32 -4.46 -2.20
CA SER A 148 15.50 -3.92 -1.11
C SER A 148 15.35 -2.41 -1.24
N PHE A 149 14.13 -1.92 -1.01
CA PHE A 149 13.77 -0.50 -1.03
C PHE A 149 13.06 -0.10 0.26
N GLU A 150 13.16 1.19 0.55
CA GLU A 150 12.39 1.87 1.57
C GLU A 150 11.60 2.98 0.88
N ALA A 151 10.28 2.94 0.98
CA ALA A 151 9.39 4.03 0.65
C ALA A 151 8.99 4.73 1.94
N LYS A 152 8.88 6.05 1.88
CA LYS A 152 8.44 6.86 3.01
C LYS A 152 7.52 7.97 2.52
N GLU A 153 6.33 8.04 3.10
CA GLU A 153 5.42 9.15 2.89
C GLU A 153 6.01 10.44 3.47
N VAL A 154 6.07 11.49 2.65
CA VAL A 154 6.62 12.81 3.01
C VAL A 154 5.55 13.90 2.99
N ASP A 155 4.54 13.78 2.15
CA ASP A 155 3.34 14.63 2.13
C ASP A 155 2.11 13.72 2.17
N CYS A 156 1.07 14.13 2.87
CA CYS A 156 -0.16 13.36 3.05
C CYS A 156 -1.38 14.27 2.99
N TRP A 157 -2.52 13.74 2.61
CA TRP A 157 -3.78 14.45 2.76
C TRP A 157 -3.99 14.95 4.20
N CYS A 158 -3.58 14.15 5.17
CA CYS A 158 -3.68 14.44 6.61
C CYS A 158 -2.66 15.47 7.12
N THR A 159 -1.74 15.94 6.26
CA THR A 159 -0.85 17.09 6.54
C THR A 159 -1.23 18.33 5.73
N GLY A 160 -2.36 18.28 5.00
CA GLY A 160 -2.90 19.41 4.23
C GLY A 160 -2.49 19.42 2.75
N ASP A 161 -1.75 18.45 2.24
CA ASP A 161 -1.16 18.44 0.89
C ASP A 161 -2.10 17.96 -0.22
N ARG A 162 -3.25 17.41 0.11
CA ARG A 162 -4.27 16.87 -0.81
C ARG A 162 -3.80 15.78 -1.79
N THR A 163 -2.61 15.25 -1.56
CA THR A 163 -2.06 14.08 -2.24
C THR A 163 -1.08 13.40 -1.30
N CYS A 164 -0.90 12.09 -1.46
CA CYS A 164 0.17 11.37 -0.77
C CYS A 164 1.40 11.38 -1.66
N ARG A 165 2.54 11.80 -1.11
CA ARG A 165 3.83 11.75 -1.82
C ARG A 165 4.79 10.85 -1.09
N PHE A 166 5.45 9.99 -1.84
CA PHE A 166 6.38 8.99 -1.32
C PHE A 166 7.76 9.17 -1.94
N GLU A 167 8.78 9.26 -1.10
CA GLU A 167 10.17 9.09 -1.52
C GLU A 167 10.53 7.60 -1.44
N VAL A 168 11.11 7.07 -2.52
CA VAL A 168 11.47 5.65 -2.64
C VAL A 168 12.95 5.55 -2.99
N LYS A 169 13.72 4.84 -2.18
CA LYS A 169 15.17 4.68 -2.35
C LYS A 169 15.63 3.30 -1.90
N PRO A 170 16.79 2.83 -2.37
CA PRO A 170 17.37 1.59 -1.87
C PRO A 170 17.50 1.62 -0.35
N ALA A 171 17.10 0.52 0.29
CA ALA A 171 17.28 0.38 1.74
C ALA A 171 18.78 0.33 2.07
N THR A 172 19.20 1.08 3.09
CA THR A 172 20.54 0.95 3.67
C THR A 172 20.65 -0.38 4.41
N GLU A 173 21.73 -1.12 4.15
CA GLU A 173 22.05 -2.37 4.85
C GLU A 173 22.31 -2.15 6.35
#